data_52839a469188068cf5b142d583885982
#
_entry.id   52839a469188068cf5b142d583885982
#
_cell.length_a   1.000
_cell.length_b   1.000
_cell.length_c   1.000
_cell.angle_alpha   90.00
_cell.angle_beta   90.00
_cell.angle_gamma   90.00
#
_symmetry.space_group_name_H-M   'P 1'
#
loop_
_entity.id
_entity.type
_entity.pdbx_description
1 polymer ?
#
loop_
_entity_poly.entity_id
_entity_poly.type
_entity_poly.pdbx_seq_one_letter_code
_entity_poly.pdbx_strand_id
1 'polypeptide(L)'
;MAPSKIELEKQDKARDAAFNKAMHGETAQVKGGFRAMIGKGGKGTDAQKAAVDEYFKHWDNKDAKDETEADRAKRTAEYATLTRHYYNLATDLYEYGWGQSFHFCRYSLGENFYQAIARHEHYLAHQIGIKEGMRVLDVGCGVGGPAREIAKFTGCHVTGLNNNDYQIERATHYAAKEGLSNQLTFVKGDFMQMDFPDNSFDAVYAIEATCHAPKLAGVYSEIFRVLKPGGVFGVYEWLMTEEYDNDNVEHREIRLGIEQGDGISNMVKVSEGLEAMKIAGFDLLHHEDLAERPDPIPWYWPLAGEWKYMQSVFDTFTIARMTWWGRLLAHNFAGLLEMTRLAPAGTKKTADSLGRAADCLVAGGAKHLFTPMYLMVGRKPEQK
;
A
#
# COMPACT_ATOMS: atom_id res chain seq x y z
N MET A 1 -14.61 -24.63 -11.41
CA MET A 1 -14.09 -25.28 -10.17
C MET A 1 -14.24 -24.28 -9.04
N ALA A 2 -14.79 -24.66 -7.90
CA ALA A 2 -14.78 -23.78 -6.73
C ALA A 2 -13.31 -23.47 -6.37
N PRO A 3 -12.95 -22.22 -6.06
CA PRO A 3 -11.59 -21.90 -5.66
C PRO A 3 -11.21 -22.78 -4.46
N SER A 4 -10.03 -23.40 -4.52
CA SER A 4 -9.49 -24.16 -3.38
C SER A 4 -9.54 -23.26 -2.15
N LYS A 5 -10.14 -23.72 -1.05
CA LYS A 5 -10.19 -22.95 0.20
C LYS A 5 -8.76 -22.52 0.54
N ILE A 6 -8.53 -21.21 0.54
CA ILE A 6 -7.27 -20.63 0.98
C ILE A 6 -7.24 -20.81 2.49
N GLU A 7 -6.17 -21.44 3.01
CA GLU A 7 -5.97 -21.48 4.45
C GLU A 7 -5.53 -20.07 4.91
N LEU A 8 -6.40 -19.40 5.66
CA LEU A 8 -6.15 -18.05 6.13
C LEU A 8 -5.24 -18.09 7.36
N GLU A 9 -4.33 -17.10 7.44
CA GLU A 9 -3.49 -16.93 8.62
C GLU A 9 -4.35 -16.66 9.86
N LYS A 10 -4.12 -17.41 10.94
CA LYS A 10 -4.81 -17.19 12.22
C LYS A 10 -4.31 -15.90 12.86
N GLN A 11 -5.22 -14.96 13.03
CA GLN A 11 -4.90 -13.67 13.66
C GLN A 11 -5.15 -13.73 15.17
N ASP A 12 -4.22 -13.16 15.93
CA ASP A 12 -4.36 -12.93 17.36
C ASP A 12 -4.49 -11.42 17.63
N LYS A 13 -5.74 -10.94 17.64
CA LYS A 13 -6.05 -9.50 17.81
C LYS A 13 -5.49 -8.94 19.13
N ALA A 14 -5.42 -9.73 20.20
CA ALA A 14 -4.91 -9.27 21.50
C ALA A 14 -3.38 -9.12 21.49
N ARG A 15 -2.68 -10.12 20.93
CA ARG A 15 -1.23 -10.06 20.72
C ARG A 15 -0.86 -8.87 19.84
N ASP A 16 -1.56 -8.66 18.74
CA ASP A 16 -1.29 -7.61 17.78
C ASP A 16 -1.50 -6.21 18.37
N ALA A 17 -2.57 -6.02 19.15
CA ALA A 17 -2.81 -4.76 19.87
C ALA A 17 -1.74 -4.50 20.96
N ALA A 18 -1.33 -5.53 21.70
CA ALA A 18 -0.26 -5.44 22.69
C ALA A 18 1.09 -5.07 22.03
N PHE A 19 1.40 -5.68 20.88
CA PHE A 19 2.60 -5.38 20.12
C PHE A 19 2.57 -3.94 19.57
N ASN A 20 1.45 -3.50 19.00
CA ASN A 20 1.25 -2.13 18.54
C ASN A 20 1.49 -1.12 19.67
N LYS A 21 0.90 -1.36 20.85
CA LYS A 21 1.09 -0.51 22.03
C LYS A 21 2.54 -0.48 22.51
N ALA A 22 3.24 -1.63 22.48
CA ALA A 22 4.65 -1.70 22.84
C ALA A 22 5.54 -0.91 21.86
N MET A 23 5.20 -0.94 20.57
CA MET A 23 5.98 -0.33 19.51
C MET A 23 5.73 1.18 19.36
N HIS A 24 4.46 1.60 19.38
CA HIS A 24 4.05 2.98 19.10
C HIS A 24 3.59 3.74 20.35
N GLY A 25 3.26 3.06 21.46
CA GLY A 25 2.77 3.66 22.71
C GLY A 25 1.48 4.44 22.48
N GLU A 26 1.31 5.56 23.20
CA GLU A 26 0.17 6.47 23.03
C GLU A 26 0.44 7.55 21.96
N THR A 27 1.52 7.40 21.17
CA THR A 27 1.96 8.43 20.22
C THR A 27 1.17 8.42 18.91
N ALA A 28 0.36 7.40 18.65
CA ALA A 28 -0.49 7.30 17.46
C ALA A 28 -1.39 8.53 17.26
N GLN A 29 -1.83 9.15 18.36
CA GLN A 29 -2.75 10.30 18.35
C GLN A 29 -2.07 11.67 18.23
N VAL A 30 -0.76 11.80 18.48
CA VAL A 30 -0.15 13.11 18.73
C VAL A 30 1.02 13.46 17.82
N LYS A 31 1.76 12.48 17.27
CA LYS A 31 3.02 12.74 16.55
C LYS A 31 3.13 11.89 15.30
N GLY A 32 2.97 12.52 14.14
CA GLY A 32 3.28 11.90 12.84
C GLY A 32 4.63 12.35 12.28
N GLY A 33 5.14 11.62 11.28
CA GLY A 33 6.34 11.96 10.55
C GLY A 33 7.62 11.96 11.40
N PHE A 34 8.55 12.87 11.10
CA PHE A 34 9.89 12.93 11.70
C PHE A 34 9.89 12.97 13.25
N ARG A 35 8.89 13.60 13.87
CA ARG A 35 8.76 13.66 15.35
C ARG A 35 8.38 12.30 15.96
N ALA A 36 7.62 11.47 15.26
CA ALA A 36 7.33 10.11 15.69
C ALA A 36 8.58 9.24 15.66
N MET A 37 9.45 9.44 14.67
CA MET A 37 10.72 8.71 14.53
C MET A 37 11.73 9.06 15.63
N ILE A 38 11.88 10.35 15.97
CA ILE A 38 12.88 10.82 16.96
C ILE A 38 12.37 10.73 18.40
N GLY A 39 11.07 10.85 18.65
CA GLY A 39 10.50 10.93 20.00
C GLY A 39 10.47 9.63 20.80
N LYS A 40 10.93 8.52 20.23
CA LYS A 40 10.90 7.17 20.84
C LYS A 40 12.14 6.83 21.68
N GLY A 41 12.92 7.82 22.13
CA GLY A 41 14.11 7.60 22.94
C GLY A 41 13.87 6.63 24.11
N GLY A 42 14.28 5.38 23.93
CA GLY A 42 14.24 4.32 24.94
C GLY A 42 12.93 3.53 25.12
N LYS A 43 11.80 3.98 24.57
CA LYS A 43 10.53 3.20 24.60
C LYS A 43 10.30 2.54 23.25
N GLY A 44 10.03 1.24 23.25
CA GLY A 44 9.73 0.48 22.05
C GLY A 44 10.94 -0.06 21.27
N THR A 45 12.17 0.16 21.76
CA THR A 45 13.40 -0.28 21.06
C THR A 45 13.43 -1.79 20.85
N ASP A 46 13.01 -2.58 21.86
CA ASP A 46 12.98 -4.03 21.77
C ASP A 46 11.84 -4.50 20.85
N ALA A 47 10.67 -3.87 20.91
CA ALA A 47 9.55 -4.16 20.01
C ALA A 47 9.89 -3.78 18.56
N GLN A 48 10.56 -2.65 18.33
CA GLN A 48 11.06 -2.24 17.03
C GLN A 48 12.07 -3.24 16.48
N LYS A 49 13.05 -3.65 17.30
CA LYS A 49 14.03 -4.66 16.92
C LYS A 49 13.36 -5.99 16.58
N ALA A 50 12.41 -6.44 17.42
CA ALA A 50 11.65 -7.66 17.17
C ALA A 50 10.86 -7.57 15.84
N ALA A 51 10.24 -6.41 15.53
CA ALA A 51 9.55 -6.19 14.26
C ALA A 51 10.51 -6.26 13.06
N VAL A 52 11.70 -5.65 13.17
CA VAL A 52 12.73 -5.70 12.14
C VAL A 52 13.21 -7.15 11.93
N ASP A 53 13.56 -7.85 13.02
CA ASP A 53 14.05 -9.22 12.95
C ASP A 53 12.98 -10.16 12.37
N GLU A 54 11.72 -10.02 12.79
CA GLU A 54 10.58 -10.80 12.30
C GLU A 54 10.30 -10.53 10.82
N TYR A 55 10.31 -9.26 10.40
CA TYR A 55 10.13 -8.90 9.00
C TYR A 55 11.23 -9.46 8.10
N PHE A 56 12.49 -9.21 8.45
CA PHE A 56 13.61 -9.58 7.60
C PHE A 56 13.89 -11.09 7.56
N LYS A 57 13.42 -11.90 8.53
CA LYS A 57 13.55 -13.37 8.45
C LYS A 57 12.85 -13.98 7.22
N HIS A 58 11.85 -13.28 6.66
CA HIS A 58 11.17 -13.70 5.42
C HIS A 58 12.03 -13.51 4.18
N TRP A 59 13.08 -12.70 4.30
CA TRP A 59 13.92 -12.23 3.20
C TRP A 59 15.39 -12.57 3.39
N ASP A 60 15.77 -13.13 4.55
CA ASP A 60 17.17 -13.39 4.89
C ASP A 60 17.83 -14.36 3.90
N ASN A 61 18.99 -13.92 3.37
CA ASN A 61 19.94 -14.66 2.53
C ASN A 61 19.40 -15.18 1.20
N LYS A 62 18.45 -14.47 0.57
CA LYS A 62 17.92 -14.89 -0.72
C LYS A 62 18.23 -13.88 -1.81
N ASP A 63 19.19 -14.23 -2.65
CA ASP A 63 19.31 -13.63 -3.96
C ASP A 63 18.15 -14.12 -4.84
N ALA A 64 17.73 -13.33 -5.81
CA ALA A 64 16.64 -13.68 -6.72
C ALA A 64 16.86 -15.00 -7.50
N LYS A 65 18.13 -15.35 -7.72
CA LYS A 65 18.52 -16.63 -8.36
C LYS A 65 18.26 -17.86 -7.47
N ASP A 66 18.24 -17.69 -6.14
CA ASP A 66 18.13 -18.75 -5.15
C ASP A 66 16.71 -18.86 -4.55
N GLU A 67 15.81 -17.94 -4.91
CA GLU A 67 14.41 -17.96 -4.45
C GLU A 67 13.66 -19.15 -5.06
N THR A 68 12.96 -19.89 -4.21
CA THR A 68 12.13 -21.05 -4.61
C THR A 68 10.64 -20.75 -4.46
N GLU A 69 9.79 -21.56 -5.10
CA GLU A 69 8.34 -21.50 -4.88
C GLU A 69 7.94 -21.78 -3.43
N ALA A 70 8.70 -22.62 -2.71
CA ALA A 70 8.48 -22.90 -1.29
C ALA A 70 8.68 -21.64 -0.43
N ASP A 71 9.64 -20.79 -0.79
CA ASP A 71 9.88 -19.51 -0.10
C ASP A 71 8.72 -18.54 -0.29
N ARG A 72 8.20 -18.43 -1.51
CA ARG A 72 7.00 -17.63 -1.82
C ARG A 72 5.78 -18.17 -1.08
N ALA A 73 5.57 -19.50 -1.12
CA ALA A 73 4.44 -20.13 -0.43
C ALA A 73 4.47 -19.85 1.08
N LYS A 74 5.66 -19.87 1.71
CA LYS A 74 5.83 -19.51 3.11
C LYS A 74 5.45 -18.06 3.40
N ARG A 75 5.95 -17.11 2.59
CA ARG A 75 5.58 -15.68 2.74
C ARG A 75 4.07 -15.47 2.54
N THR A 76 3.50 -16.14 1.55
CA THR A 76 2.06 -16.08 1.27
C THR A 76 1.23 -16.66 2.41
N ALA A 77 1.68 -17.70 3.10
CA ALA A 77 0.99 -18.25 4.27
C ALA A 77 1.01 -17.31 5.48
N GLU A 78 2.02 -16.45 5.59
CA GLU A 78 2.20 -15.47 6.67
C GLU A 78 1.91 -14.02 6.20
N TYR A 79 1.07 -13.83 5.18
CA TYR A 79 0.80 -12.55 4.50
C TYR A 79 0.38 -11.43 5.44
N ALA A 80 -0.53 -11.70 6.36
CA ALA A 80 -1.08 -10.70 7.26
C ALA A 80 -0.05 -10.23 8.30
N THR A 81 0.74 -11.15 8.83
CA THR A 81 1.84 -10.85 9.75
C THR A 81 2.96 -10.09 9.04
N LEU A 82 3.36 -10.52 7.86
CA LEU A 82 4.38 -9.87 7.04
C LEU A 82 3.99 -8.41 6.75
N THR A 83 2.80 -8.17 6.23
CA THR A 83 2.28 -6.83 5.89
C THR A 83 2.17 -5.96 7.14
N ARG A 84 1.68 -6.49 8.26
CA ARG A 84 1.54 -5.74 9.52
C ARG A 84 2.89 -5.30 10.08
N HIS A 85 3.91 -6.19 10.09
CA HIS A 85 5.25 -5.81 10.52
C HIS A 85 5.87 -4.76 9.61
N TYR A 86 5.70 -4.90 8.29
CA TYR A 86 6.15 -3.91 7.34
C TYR A 86 5.58 -2.52 7.64
N TYR A 87 4.27 -2.37 7.73
CA TYR A 87 3.65 -1.07 7.98
C TYR A 87 3.90 -0.52 9.38
N ASN A 88 4.12 -1.37 10.38
CA ASN A 88 4.60 -0.92 11.68
C ASN A 88 5.97 -0.22 11.59
N LEU A 89 6.84 -0.64 10.67
CA LEU A 89 8.14 -0.06 10.42
C LEU A 89 8.09 1.14 9.46
N ALA A 90 7.28 1.05 8.41
CA ALA A 90 7.30 1.95 7.27
C ALA A 90 6.34 3.15 7.37
N THR A 91 5.23 3.06 8.15
CA THR A 91 4.18 4.09 8.17
C THR A 91 4.72 5.50 8.47
N ASP A 92 5.55 5.67 9.50
CA ASP A 92 6.10 6.99 9.85
C ASP A 92 7.04 7.52 8.75
N LEU A 93 7.78 6.63 8.09
CA LEU A 93 8.66 6.97 6.96
C LEU A 93 7.85 7.42 5.74
N TYR A 94 6.75 6.73 5.45
CA TYR A 94 5.82 7.12 4.38
C TYR A 94 5.15 8.47 4.67
N GLU A 95 4.63 8.69 5.88
CA GLU A 95 4.04 9.99 6.23
C GLU A 95 5.05 11.14 6.11
N TYR A 96 6.32 10.89 6.46
CA TYR A 96 7.39 11.88 6.33
C TYR A 96 7.82 12.09 4.88
N GLY A 97 7.99 10.99 4.15
CA GLY A 97 8.62 10.99 2.83
C GLY A 97 7.64 11.13 1.66
N TRP A 98 6.39 10.76 1.83
CA TRP A 98 5.41 10.70 0.73
C TRP A 98 4.16 11.52 1.06
N GLY A 99 3.53 11.28 2.18
CA GLY A 99 2.29 11.94 2.61
C GLY A 99 1.35 10.98 3.31
N GLN A 100 0.04 11.24 3.24
CA GLN A 100 -0.98 10.42 3.91
C GLN A 100 -1.79 9.53 2.95
N SER A 101 -1.53 9.64 1.66
CA SER A 101 -2.05 8.76 0.61
C SER A 101 -0.87 7.95 0.07
N PHE A 102 -0.78 6.67 0.45
CA PHE A 102 0.38 5.81 0.18
C PHE A 102 0.20 5.10 -1.16
N HIS A 103 0.09 5.86 -2.23
CA HIS A 103 -0.04 5.32 -3.58
C HIS A 103 0.66 6.18 -4.62
N PHE A 104 0.91 5.60 -5.77
CA PHE A 104 1.40 6.30 -6.95
C PHE A 104 0.26 6.99 -7.70
N CYS A 105 0.63 7.80 -8.68
CA CYS A 105 -0.34 8.45 -9.57
C CYS A 105 0.35 8.87 -10.87
N ARG A 106 -0.45 9.23 -11.87
CA ARG A 106 0.01 9.88 -13.09
C ARG A 106 0.27 11.36 -12.84
N TYR A 107 1.18 11.95 -13.58
CA TYR A 107 1.54 13.35 -13.45
C TYR A 107 1.34 14.13 -14.75
N SER A 108 0.79 15.33 -14.64
CA SER A 108 0.68 16.30 -15.74
C SER A 108 1.69 17.42 -15.57
N LEU A 109 2.06 18.09 -16.69
CA LEU A 109 2.95 19.25 -16.63
C LEU A 109 2.35 20.38 -15.77
N GLY A 110 3.17 20.93 -14.87
CA GLY A 110 2.77 22.01 -13.97
C GLY A 110 1.85 21.60 -12.81
N GLU A 111 1.53 20.31 -12.67
CA GLU A 111 0.74 19.78 -11.57
C GLU A 111 1.66 19.46 -10.38
N ASN A 112 1.30 19.89 -9.18
CA ASN A 112 2.05 19.50 -8.00
C ASN A 112 1.68 18.09 -7.52
N PHE A 113 2.56 17.50 -6.72
CA PHE A 113 2.41 16.12 -6.22
C PHE A 113 1.04 15.85 -5.59
N TYR A 114 0.58 16.71 -4.67
CA TYR A 114 -0.69 16.48 -3.96
C TYR A 114 -1.93 16.65 -4.86
N GLN A 115 -1.85 17.53 -5.86
CA GLN A 115 -2.93 17.65 -6.84
C GLN A 115 -3.03 16.40 -7.72
N ALA A 116 -1.87 15.84 -8.12
CA ALA A 116 -1.83 14.61 -8.89
C ALA A 116 -2.42 13.42 -8.10
N ILE A 117 -2.04 13.29 -6.82
CA ILE A 117 -2.59 12.29 -5.89
C ILE A 117 -4.13 12.42 -5.81
N ALA A 118 -4.65 13.61 -5.47
CA ALA A 118 -6.09 13.84 -5.34
C ALA A 118 -6.84 13.57 -6.66
N ARG A 119 -6.30 14.03 -7.80
CA ARG A 119 -6.87 13.74 -9.12
C ARG A 119 -6.97 12.25 -9.41
N HIS A 120 -5.99 11.46 -8.99
CA HIS A 120 -5.97 10.01 -9.18
C HIS A 120 -7.06 9.34 -8.33
N GLU A 121 -7.24 9.77 -7.09
CA GLU A 121 -8.31 9.32 -6.19
C GLU A 121 -9.70 9.71 -6.74
N HIS A 122 -9.87 10.96 -7.22
CA HIS A 122 -11.12 11.43 -7.84
C HIS A 122 -11.46 10.66 -9.12
N TYR A 123 -10.45 10.31 -9.92
CA TYR A 123 -10.65 9.52 -11.13
C TYR A 123 -11.22 8.14 -10.81
N LEU A 124 -10.70 7.46 -9.79
CA LEU A 124 -11.24 6.17 -9.34
C LEU A 124 -12.68 6.32 -8.84
N ALA A 125 -12.94 7.32 -7.97
CA ALA A 125 -14.28 7.60 -7.46
C ALA A 125 -15.30 7.85 -8.58
N HIS A 126 -14.87 8.57 -9.64
CA HIS A 126 -15.69 8.79 -10.83
C HIS A 126 -15.94 7.50 -11.61
N GLN A 127 -14.92 6.70 -11.86
CA GLN A 127 -15.03 5.44 -12.61
C GLN A 127 -16.02 4.44 -11.98
N ILE A 128 -16.08 4.40 -10.65
CA ILE A 128 -17.01 3.52 -9.92
C ILE A 128 -18.32 4.21 -9.55
N GLY A 129 -18.50 5.49 -9.94
CA GLY A 129 -19.74 6.21 -9.80
C GLY A 129 -20.15 6.55 -8.37
N ILE A 130 -19.19 6.83 -7.49
CA ILE A 130 -19.47 7.24 -6.10
C ILE A 130 -20.26 8.58 -6.10
N LYS A 131 -21.30 8.63 -5.27
CA LYS A 131 -22.18 9.79 -5.12
C LYS A 131 -22.43 10.11 -3.65
N GLU A 132 -22.93 11.32 -3.41
CA GLU A 132 -23.35 11.77 -2.08
C GLU A 132 -24.29 10.77 -1.40
N GLY A 133 -24.04 10.52 -0.12
CA GLY A 133 -24.83 9.63 0.73
C GLY A 133 -24.60 8.13 0.53
N MET A 134 -23.81 7.69 -0.47
CA MET A 134 -23.45 6.28 -0.64
C MET A 134 -22.62 5.78 0.53
N ARG A 135 -22.80 4.51 0.88
CA ARG A 135 -21.94 3.77 1.80
C ARG A 135 -20.83 3.08 1.00
N VAL A 136 -19.61 3.53 1.18
CA VAL A 136 -18.43 3.09 0.43
C VAL A 136 -17.45 2.38 1.34
N LEU A 137 -16.85 1.29 0.87
CA LEU A 137 -15.77 0.59 1.58
C LEU A 137 -14.44 0.92 0.90
N ASP A 138 -13.47 1.36 1.71
CA ASP A 138 -12.04 1.51 1.35
C ASP A 138 -11.27 0.31 1.89
N VAL A 139 -10.82 -0.57 1.00
CA VAL A 139 -10.14 -1.83 1.34
C VAL A 139 -8.63 -1.61 1.40
N GLY A 140 -8.08 -1.62 2.62
CA GLY A 140 -6.67 -1.29 2.85
C GLY A 140 -6.44 0.21 2.96
N CYS A 141 -7.25 0.89 3.74
CA CYS A 141 -7.32 2.36 3.81
C CYS A 141 -6.04 3.07 4.33
N GLY A 142 -5.02 2.35 4.78
CA GLY A 142 -3.81 2.93 5.35
C GLY A 142 -4.12 3.92 6.49
N VAL A 143 -3.54 5.11 6.43
CA VAL A 143 -3.81 6.23 7.38
C VAL A 143 -4.98 7.11 6.92
N GLY A 144 -5.80 6.61 5.99
CA GLY A 144 -7.08 7.21 5.57
C GLY A 144 -6.96 8.45 4.69
N GLY A 145 -5.84 8.64 3.97
CA GLY A 145 -5.66 9.74 3.00
C GLY A 145 -6.74 9.73 1.92
N PRO A 146 -6.81 8.66 1.09
CA PRO A 146 -7.81 8.53 0.05
C PRO A 146 -9.25 8.60 0.57
N ALA A 147 -9.53 7.97 1.73
CA ALA A 147 -10.86 8.01 2.32
C ALA A 147 -11.34 9.43 2.61
N ARG A 148 -10.44 10.28 3.18
CA ARG A 148 -10.77 11.69 3.46
C ARG A 148 -10.99 12.49 2.19
N GLU A 149 -10.13 12.31 1.20
CA GLU A 149 -10.22 13.05 -0.06
C GLU A 149 -11.48 12.66 -0.86
N ILE A 150 -11.76 11.36 -1.01
CA ILE A 150 -12.94 10.86 -1.72
C ILE A 150 -14.23 11.28 -1.00
N ALA A 151 -14.28 11.24 0.34
CA ALA A 151 -15.45 11.69 1.08
C ALA A 151 -15.71 13.19 0.89
N LYS A 152 -14.67 14.03 0.90
CA LYS A 152 -14.80 15.48 0.60
C LYS A 152 -15.28 15.74 -0.82
N PHE A 153 -14.72 15.01 -1.78
CA PHE A 153 -15.02 15.19 -3.20
C PHE A 153 -16.45 14.77 -3.55
N THR A 154 -16.94 13.68 -2.96
CA THR A 154 -18.20 13.05 -3.38
C THR A 154 -19.36 13.26 -2.41
N GLY A 155 -19.10 13.59 -1.14
CA GLY A 155 -20.12 13.61 -0.08
C GLY A 155 -20.56 12.22 0.40
N CYS A 156 -19.84 11.16 0.08
CA CYS A 156 -20.16 9.80 0.52
C CYS A 156 -19.75 9.53 1.97
N HIS A 157 -20.23 8.41 2.52
CA HIS A 157 -19.75 7.86 3.80
C HIS A 157 -18.77 6.72 3.54
N VAL A 158 -17.53 6.83 4.02
CA VAL A 158 -16.51 5.80 3.81
C VAL A 158 -16.25 5.03 5.10
N THR A 159 -16.29 3.70 4.99
CA THR A 159 -15.74 2.79 5.98
C THR A 159 -14.38 2.33 5.49
N GLY A 160 -13.31 2.68 6.19
CA GLY A 160 -11.96 2.22 5.89
C GLY A 160 -11.64 0.94 6.67
N LEU A 161 -11.26 -0.12 5.96
CA LEU A 161 -10.79 -1.39 6.54
C LEU A 161 -9.29 -1.49 6.42
N ASN A 162 -8.59 -1.82 7.52
CA ASN A 162 -7.15 -2.03 7.48
C ASN A 162 -6.68 -3.05 8.54
N ASN A 163 -5.57 -3.74 8.27
CA ASN A 163 -5.01 -4.77 9.14
C ASN A 163 -4.06 -4.23 10.23
N ASN A 164 -3.70 -2.96 10.19
CA ASN A 164 -2.72 -2.35 11.08
C ASN A 164 -3.37 -1.41 12.09
N ASP A 165 -3.23 -1.71 13.41
CA ASP A 165 -3.84 -0.91 14.49
C ASP A 165 -3.33 0.53 14.48
N TYR A 166 -2.01 0.73 14.29
CA TYR A 166 -1.40 2.06 14.27
C TYR A 166 -1.97 2.94 13.16
N GLN A 167 -2.14 2.38 11.96
CA GLN A 167 -2.73 3.09 10.85
C GLN A 167 -4.21 3.44 11.09
N ILE A 168 -5.00 2.55 11.71
CA ILE A 168 -6.39 2.82 12.08
C ILE A 168 -6.48 3.98 13.10
N GLU A 169 -5.63 3.99 14.13
CA GLU A 169 -5.58 5.08 15.10
C GLU A 169 -5.20 6.41 14.41
N ARG A 170 -4.23 6.38 13.48
CA ARG A 170 -3.82 7.54 12.70
C ARG A 170 -4.95 8.05 11.80
N ALA A 171 -5.62 7.16 11.07
CA ALA A 171 -6.74 7.49 10.18
C ALA A 171 -7.88 8.15 10.95
N THR A 172 -8.24 7.58 12.10
CA THR A 172 -9.28 8.13 13.00
C THR A 172 -8.89 9.52 13.51
N HIS A 173 -7.64 9.69 13.93
CA HIS A 173 -7.14 10.99 14.38
C HIS A 173 -7.20 12.06 13.28
N TYR A 174 -6.77 11.73 12.06
CA TYR A 174 -6.81 12.67 10.93
C TYR A 174 -8.24 13.03 10.52
N ALA A 175 -9.15 12.05 10.49
CA ALA A 175 -10.56 12.31 10.19
C ALA A 175 -11.19 13.26 11.22
N ALA A 176 -10.92 13.05 12.51
CA ALA A 176 -11.37 13.94 13.58
C ALA A 176 -10.80 15.35 13.46
N LYS A 177 -9.50 15.47 13.17
CA LYS A 177 -8.82 16.76 12.99
C LYS A 177 -9.38 17.57 11.80
N GLU A 178 -9.85 16.88 10.76
CA GLU A 178 -10.44 17.50 9.56
C GLU A 178 -11.97 17.66 9.65
N GLY A 179 -12.58 17.30 10.79
CA GLY A 179 -14.03 17.43 11.01
C GLY A 179 -14.88 16.42 10.23
N LEU A 180 -14.32 15.29 9.82
CA LEU A 180 -14.96 14.28 8.97
C LEU A 180 -15.45 13.04 9.75
N SER A 181 -15.46 13.08 11.10
CA SER A 181 -15.86 11.93 11.92
C SER A 181 -17.30 11.45 11.72
N ASN A 182 -18.16 12.28 11.15
CA ASN A 182 -19.54 11.92 10.80
C ASN A 182 -19.66 11.20 9.44
N GLN A 183 -18.63 11.27 8.59
CA GLN A 183 -18.60 10.64 7.27
C GLN A 183 -17.63 9.46 7.20
N LEU A 184 -16.66 9.38 8.12
CA LEU A 184 -15.59 8.39 8.07
C LEU A 184 -15.58 7.52 9.31
N THR A 185 -15.49 6.21 9.09
CA THR A 185 -15.30 5.21 10.14
C THR A 185 -14.14 4.30 9.74
N PHE A 186 -13.24 3.99 10.67
CA PHE A 186 -12.12 3.10 10.40
C PHE A 186 -12.16 1.87 11.28
N VAL A 187 -11.99 0.69 10.67
CA VAL A 187 -12.17 -0.62 11.32
C VAL A 187 -10.93 -1.46 11.07
N LYS A 188 -10.39 -2.05 12.15
CA LYS A 188 -9.35 -3.06 12.02
C LYS A 188 -9.95 -4.38 11.56
N GLY A 189 -9.41 -4.95 10.50
CA GLY A 189 -9.81 -6.26 9.98
C GLY A 189 -8.90 -6.75 8.86
N ASP A 190 -9.08 -8.02 8.54
CA ASP A 190 -8.45 -8.68 7.41
C ASP A 190 -9.39 -8.65 6.21
N PHE A 191 -8.93 -8.11 5.10
CA PHE A 191 -9.73 -8.05 3.88
C PHE A 191 -10.00 -9.43 3.26
N MET A 192 -9.26 -10.48 3.66
CA MET A 192 -9.52 -11.86 3.25
C MET A 192 -10.72 -12.50 3.96
N GLN A 193 -11.19 -11.89 5.07
CA GLN A 193 -12.33 -12.35 5.88
C GLN A 193 -12.97 -11.14 6.56
N MET A 194 -13.74 -10.37 5.83
CA MET A 194 -14.33 -9.12 6.30
C MET A 194 -15.50 -9.39 7.26
N ASP A 195 -15.49 -8.74 8.42
CA ASP A 195 -16.56 -8.81 9.40
C ASP A 195 -17.69 -7.81 9.08
N PHE A 196 -18.17 -7.86 7.82
CA PHE A 196 -19.31 -7.09 7.34
C PHE A 196 -20.39 -8.03 6.79
N PRO A 197 -21.68 -7.69 6.95
CA PRO A 197 -22.76 -8.44 6.32
C PRO A 197 -22.66 -8.42 4.79
N ASP A 198 -23.24 -9.42 4.14
CA ASP A 198 -23.39 -9.44 2.69
C ASP A 198 -24.17 -8.22 2.22
N ASN A 199 -23.85 -7.70 1.04
CA ASN A 199 -24.58 -6.60 0.40
C ASN A 199 -24.67 -5.32 1.26
N SER A 200 -23.57 -4.96 1.96
CA SER A 200 -23.53 -3.82 2.91
C SER A 200 -23.19 -2.49 2.25
N PHE A 201 -22.45 -2.50 1.14
CA PHE A 201 -21.87 -1.30 0.53
C PHE A 201 -22.39 -1.06 -0.87
N ASP A 202 -22.58 0.23 -1.22
CA ASP A 202 -23.04 0.68 -2.54
C ASP A 202 -21.89 0.66 -3.56
N ALA A 203 -20.68 0.96 -3.12
CA ALA A 203 -19.46 0.88 -3.91
C ALA A 203 -18.28 0.42 -3.01
N VAL A 204 -17.27 -0.15 -3.62
CA VAL A 204 -16.02 -0.56 -2.95
C VAL A 204 -14.84 -0.10 -3.80
N TYR A 205 -13.79 0.36 -3.16
CA TYR A 205 -12.53 0.59 -3.84
C TYR A 205 -11.33 0.06 -3.03
N ALA A 206 -10.25 -0.19 -3.75
CA ALA A 206 -8.94 -0.43 -3.17
C ALA A 206 -7.90 0.35 -3.98
N ILE A 207 -6.96 0.98 -3.28
CA ILE A 207 -5.88 1.73 -3.92
C ILE A 207 -4.55 1.13 -3.45
N GLU A 208 -3.92 0.35 -4.33
CA GLU A 208 -2.59 -0.26 -4.12
C GLU A 208 -2.47 -1.07 -2.81
N ALA A 209 -3.55 -1.74 -2.42
CA ALA A 209 -3.63 -2.45 -1.15
C ALA A 209 -3.82 -3.97 -1.29
N THR A 210 -4.58 -4.40 -2.30
CA THR A 210 -4.93 -5.81 -2.46
C THR A 210 -3.79 -6.68 -2.99
N CYS A 211 -2.69 -6.09 -3.48
CA CYS A 211 -1.42 -6.76 -3.77
C CYS A 211 -0.81 -7.50 -2.56
N HIS A 212 -1.19 -7.11 -1.35
CA HIS A 212 -0.79 -7.81 -0.12
C HIS A 212 -1.60 -9.08 0.15
N ALA A 213 -2.67 -9.34 -0.61
CA ALA A 213 -3.47 -10.56 -0.45
C ALA A 213 -2.67 -11.81 -0.87
N PRO A 214 -2.84 -12.94 -0.17
CA PRO A 214 -2.21 -14.19 -0.58
C PRO A 214 -2.71 -14.69 -1.94
N LYS A 215 -3.94 -14.32 -2.30
CA LYS A 215 -4.55 -14.52 -3.63
C LYS A 215 -5.59 -13.44 -3.90
N LEU A 216 -5.48 -12.76 -5.02
CA LEU A 216 -6.43 -11.71 -5.43
C LEU A 216 -7.87 -12.22 -5.54
N ALA A 217 -8.09 -13.43 -6.07
CA ALA A 217 -9.42 -14.01 -6.16
C ALA A 217 -10.12 -14.16 -4.78
N GLY A 218 -9.36 -14.36 -3.72
CA GLY A 218 -9.91 -14.45 -2.36
C GLY A 218 -10.43 -13.10 -1.87
N VAL A 219 -9.61 -12.06 -1.91
CA VAL A 219 -10.01 -10.72 -1.47
C VAL A 219 -11.13 -10.16 -2.37
N TYR A 220 -11.06 -10.40 -3.68
CA TYR A 220 -12.12 -9.94 -4.61
C TYR A 220 -13.44 -10.68 -4.38
N SER A 221 -13.41 -11.95 -3.96
CA SER A 221 -14.63 -12.68 -3.57
C SER A 221 -15.25 -12.11 -2.28
N GLU A 222 -14.45 -11.70 -1.29
CA GLU A 222 -14.94 -11.00 -0.10
C GLU A 222 -15.52 -9.63 -0.44
N ILE A 223 -14.86 -8.87 -1.32
CA ILE A 223 -15.38 -7.59 -1.84
C ILE A 223 -16.71 -7.81 -2.56
N PHE A 224 -16.79 -8.83 -3.41
CA PHE A 224 -18.04 -9.21 -4.10
C PHE A 224 -19.16 -9.54 -3.10
N ARG A 225 -18.86 -10.28 -2.03
CA ARG A 225 -19.83 -10.64 -0.99
C ARG A 225 -20.42 -9.40 -0.33
N VAL A 226 -19.58 -8.46 0.10
CA VAL A 226 -20.03 -7.28 0.86
C VAL A 226 -20.63 -6.18 -0.02
N LEU A 227 -20.37 -6.20 -1.32
CA LEU A 227 -20.92 -5.25 -2.29
C LEU A 227 -22.38 -5.61 -2.60
N LYS A 228 -23.27 -4.62 -2.68
CA LYS A 228 -24.67 -4.79 -3.09
C LYS A 228 -24.76 -5.23 -4.56
N PRO A 229 -25.81 -6.00 -4.94
CA PRO A 229 -26.13 -6.23 -6.35
C PRO A 229 -26.22 -4.90 -7.11
N GLY A 230 -25.66 -4.85 -8.32
CA GLY A 230 -25.54 -3.62 -9.12
C GLY A 230 -24.41 -2.67 -8.69
N GLY A 231 -23.83 -2.86 -7.50
CA GLY A 231 -22.71 -2.08 -7.00
C GLY A 231 -21.42 -2.29 -7.80
N VAL A 232 -20.49 -1.34 -7.71
CA VAL A 232 -19.25 -1.33 -8.50
C VAL A 232 -18.03 -1.38 -7.59
N PHE A 233 -17.09 -2.21 -7.94
CA PHE A 233 -15.76 -2.29 -7.37
C PHE A 233 -14.73 -1.69 -8.32
N GLY A 234 -13.85 -0.83 -7.82
CA GLY A 234 -12.71 -0.31 -8.57
C GLY A 234 -11.42 -0.47 -7.80
N VAL A 235 -10.36 -0.82 -8.50
CA VAL A 235 -9.05 -1.02 -7.90
C VAL A 235 -7.94 -0.46 -8.78
N TYR A 236 -6.96 0.19 -8.14
CA TYR A 236 -5.60 0.34 -8.66
C TYR A 236 -4.75 -0.75 -8.04
N GLU A 237 -4.21 -1.62 -8.90
CA GLU A 237 -3.51 -2.82 -8.44
C GLU A 237 -2.04 -2.81 -8.86
N TRP A 238 -1.18 -3.29 -7.97
CA TRP A 238 0.23 -3.56 -8.25
C TRP A 238 0.37 -4.91 -8.94
N LEU A 239 0.82 -4.90 -10.18
CA LEU A 239 0.93 -6.11 -10.99
C LEU A 239 2.25 -6.11 -11.77
N MET A 240 2.79 -7.31 -12.00
CA MET A 240 3.79 -7.51 -13.04
C MET A 240 3.08 -7.51 -14.39
N THR A 241 3.68 -6.86 -15.37
CA THR A 241 3.15 -6.84 -16.75
C THR A 241 3.39 -8.17 -17.45
N GLU A 242 2.87 -8.32 -18.67
CA GLU A 242 3.14 -9.51 -19.47
C GLU A 242 4.60 -9.57 -19.98
N GLU A 243 5.33 -8.45 -19.98
CA GLU A 243 6.76 -8.37 -20.32
C GLU A 243 7.66 -9.00 -19.23
N TYR A 244 7.11 -9.20 -18.03
CA TYR A 244 7.84 -9.86 -16.96
C TYR A 244 8.06 -11.35 -17.28
N ASP A 245 9.33 -11.75 -17.29
CA ASP A 245 9.76 -13.13 -17.47
C ASP A 245 10.39 -13.67 -16.18
N ASN A 246 9.77 -14.70 -15.58
CA ASN A 246 10.27 -15.30 -14.34
C ASN A 246 11.56 -16.11 -14.53
N ASP A 247 11.94 -16.47 -15.76
CA ASP A 247 13.20 -17.16 -16.04
C ASP A 247 14.36 -16.16 -16.17
N ASN A 248 14.08 -14.88 -16.38
CA ASN A 248 15.08 -13.83 -16.40
C ASN A 248 15.47 -13.41 -14.97
N VAL A 249 16.76 -13.55 -14.64
CA VAL A 249 17.29 -13.23 -13.30
C VAL A 249 17.11 -11.76 -12.95
N GLU A 250 17.35 -10.82 -13.88
CA GLU A 250 17.17 -9.38 -13.65
C GLU A 250 15.70 -9.04 -13.35
N HIS A 251 14.76 -9.65 -14.06
CA HIS A 251 13.33 -9.43 -13.80
C HIS A 251 12.94 -9.94 -12.41
N ARG A 252 13.47 -11.09 -11.99
CA ARG A 252 13.26 -11.60 -10.62
C ARG A 252 13.87 -10.71 -9.55
N GLU A 253 15.06 -10.13 -9.80
CA GLU A 253 15.70 -9.19 -8.86
C GLU A 253 14.85 -7.94 -8.66
N ILE A 254 14.28 -7.38 -9.75
CA ILE A 254 13.37 -6.24 -9.71
C ILE A 254 12.12 -6.59 -8.91
N ARG A 255 11.44 -7.70 -9.24
CA ARG A 255 10.24 -8.15 -8.53
C ARG A 255 10.52 -8.38 -7.04
N LEU A 256 11.59 -9.12 -6.72
CA LEU A 256 11.94 -9.43 -5.34
C LEU A 256 12.30 -8.18 -4.53
N GLY A 257 12.96 -7.20 -5.16
CA GLY A 257 13.27 -5.93 -4.54
C GLY A 257 12.01 -5.11 -4.23
N ILE A 258 11.01 -5.12 -5.11
CA ILE A 258 9.70 -4.52 -4.88
C ILE A 258 8.98 -5.26 -3.74
N GLU A 259 8.86 -6.60 -3.80
CA GLU A 259 8.21 -7.40 -2.77
C GLU A 259 8.81 -7.17 -1.38
N GLN A 260 10.13 -7.23 -1.27
CA GLN A 260 10.86 -7.02 -0.02
C GLN A 260 10.76 -5.58 0.49
N GLY A 261 10.77 -4.63 -0.40
CA GLY A 261 10.78 -3.22 -0.02
C GLY A 261 9.41 -2.66 0.33
N ASP A 262 8.34 -3.35 -0.09
CA ASP A 262 6.96 -2.90 0.09
C ASP A 262 6.08 -3.89 0.88
N GLY A 263 6.68 -4.97 1.42
CA GLY A 263 5.98 -5.92 2.28
C GLY A 263 4.94 -6.78 1.54
N ILE A 264 5.21 -7.11 0.29
CA ILE A 264 4.33 -7.92 -0.57
C ILE A 264 4.82 -9.36 -0.58
N SER A 265 3.95 -10.29 -0.24
CA SER A 265 4.33 -11.71 -0.12
C SER A 265 4.65 -12.37 -1.46
N ASN A 266 3.94 -11.99 -2.50
CA ASN A 266 4.11 -12.48 -3.88
C ASN A 266 3.37 -11.58 -4.86
N MET A 267 4.05 -11.07 -5.86
CA MET A 267 3.42 -10.32 -6.96
C MET A 267 2.98 -11.25 -8.08
N VAL A 268 1.84 -10.92 -8.67
CA VAL A 268 1.22 -11.67 -9.76
C VAL A 268 1.14 -10.83 -11.04
N LYS A 269 0.87 -11.48 -12.18
CA LYS A 269 0.73 -10.80 -13.46
C LYS A 269 -0.65 -10.16 -13.65
N VAL A 270 -0.74 -9.24 -14.61
CA VAL A 270 -2.00 -8.59 -15.05
C VAL A 270 -3.06 -9.64 -15.41
N SER A 271 -2.69 -10.67 -16.15
CA SER A 271 -3.59 -11.78 -16.53
C SER A 271 -4.21 -12.46 -15.30
N GLU A 272 -3.46 -12.66 -14.22
CA GLU A 272 -3.97 -13.24 -12.96
C GLU A 272 -4.92 -12.28 -12.22
N GLY A 273 -4.65 -10.98 -12.24
CA GLY A 273 -5.53 -9.95 -11.68
C GLY A 273 -6.89 -9.91 -12.39
N LEU A 274 -6.89 -9.94 -13.72
CA LEU A 274 -8.11 -9.99 -14.54
C LEU A 274 -8.90 -11.29 -14.33
N GLU A 275 -8.21 -12.41 -14.22
CA GLU A 275 -8.84 -13.70 -13.93
C GLU A 275 -9.44 -13.73 -12.52
N ALA A 276 -8.79 -13.09 -11.54
CA ALA A 276 -9.31 -12.99 -10.18
C ALA A 276 -10.64 -12.22 -10.11
N MET A 277 -10.82 -11.15 -10.92
CA MET A 277 -12.09 -10.44 -11.06
C MET A 277 -13.21 -11.37 -11.57
N LYS A 278 -12.92 -12.18 -12.59
CA LYS A 278 -13.88 -13.14 -13.16
C LYS A 278 -14.22 -14.26 -12.17
N ILE A 279 -13.22 -14.83 -11.49
CA ILE A 279 -13.41 -15.87 -10.47
C ILE A 279 -14.31 -15.36 -9.35
N ALA A 280 -14.15 -14.11 -8.92
CA ALA A 280 -15.00 -13.49 -7.91
C ALA A 280 -16.44 -13.25 -8.38
N GLY A 281 -16.70 -13.26 -9.68
CA GLY A 281 -18.04 -13.14 -10.28
C GLY A 281 -18.37 -11.72 -10.78
N PHE A 282 -17.40 -10.84 -10.90
CA PHE A 282 -17.62 -9.49 -11.42
C PHE A 282 -17.81 -9.48 -12.94
N ASP A 283 -18.76 -8.67 -13.41
CA ASP A 283 -18.82 -8.21 -14.79
C ASP A 283 -17.77 -7.11 -14.97
N LEU A 284 -16.69 -7.39 -15.69
CA LEU A 284 -15.61 -6.44 -15.92
C LEU A 284 -16.10 -5.33 -16.87
N LEU A 285 -16.20 -4.11 -16.37
CA LEU A 285 -16.68 -2.93 -17.12
C LEU A 285 -15.54 -2.21 -17.86
N HIS A 286 -14.40 -2.10 -17.20
CA HIS A 286 -13.22 -1.39 -17.71
C HIS A 286 -11.95 -1.93 -17.07
N HIS A 287 -10.89 -1.99 -17.84
CA HIS A 287 -9.54 -2.21 -17.33
C HIS A 287 -8.51 -1.51 -18.21
N GLU A 288 -7.46 -1.01 -17.60
CA GLU A 288 -6.43 -0.25 -18.30
C GLU A 288 -5.17 -0.14 -17.43
N ASP A 289 -4.01 -0.24 -18.03
CA ASP A 289 -2.78 0.15 -17.36
C ASP A 289 -2.59 1.68 -17.47
N LEU A 290 -2.82 2.38 -16.38
CA LEU A 290 -2.67 3.83 -16.35
C LEU A 290 -1.21 4.27 -16.39
N ALA A 291 -0.26 3.39 -16.05
CA ALA A 291 1.17 3.68 -16.11
C ALA A 291 1.69 3.74 -17.56
N GLU A 292 0.98 3.09 -18.50
CA GLU A 292 1.33 3.05 -19.92
C GLU A 292 0.74 4.22 -20.74
N ARG A 293 -0.06 5.09 -20.13
CA ARG A 293 -0.54 6.29 -20.81
C ARG A 293 0.65 7.21 -21.15
N PRO A 294 0.63 7.88 -22.31
CA PRO A 294 1.74 8.71 -22.79
C PRO A 294 1.86 10.03 -22.01
N ASP A 295 2.17 9.93 -20.72
CA ASP A 295 2.39 11.09 -19.88
C ASP A 295 3.78 11.69 -20.09
N PRO A 296 3.92 13.02 -20.03
CA PRO A 296 5.21 13.68 -20.18
C PRO A 296 6.16 13.44 -19.01
N ILE A 297 5.61 12.98 -17.86
CA ILE A 297 6.34 12.73 -16.62
C ILE A 297 5.98 11.31 -16.16
N PRO A 298 6.97 10.41 -15.99
CA PRO A 298 6.72 9.05 -15.58
C PRO A 298 6.21 9.00 -14.13
N TRP A 299 5.35 8.02 -13.80
CA TRP A 299 4.79 7.86 -12.47
C TRP A 299 5.86 7.70 -11.37
N TYR A 300 7.03 7.16 -11.72
CA TYR A 300 8.12 6.89 -10.78
C TYR A 300 9.07 8.10 -10.56
N TRP A 301 8.80 9.27 -11.15
CA TRP A 301 9.68 10.42 -11.03
C TRP A 301 10.02 10.84 -9.59
N PRO A 302 9.11 10.71 -8.59
CA PRO A 302 9.44 11.09 -7.20
C PRO A 302 10.53 10.22 -6.58
N LEU A 303 10.75 9.02 -7.14
CA LEU A 303 11.75 8.04 -6.71
C LEU A 303 13.04 8.08 -7.55
N ALA A 304 12.97 8.60 -8.77
CA ALA A 304 14.07 8.54 -9.73
C ALA A 304 15.27 9.44 -9.37
N GLY A 305 15.07 10.51 -8.58
CA GLY A 305 16.14 11.45 -8.23
C GLY A 305 16.72 12.23 -9.42
N GLU A 306 15.94 12.35 -10.51
CA GLU A 306 16.36 12.99 -11.75
C GLU A 306 15.81 14.41 -11.88
N TRP A 307 16.70 15.39 -11.98
CA TRP A 307 16.35 16.82 -12.07
C TRP A 307 15.56 17.20 -13.33
N LYS A 308 15.63 16.39 -14.39
CA LYS A 308 14.87 16.61 -15.62
C LYS A 308 13.35 16.58 -15.43
N TYR A 309 12.86 15.95 -14.35
CA TYR A 309 11.44 15.85 -14.03
C TYR A 309 10.93 16.96 -13.10
N MET A 310 11.78 17.90 -12.72
CA MET A 310 11.39 19.02 -11.85
C MET A 310 10.36 19.92 -12.54
N GLN A 311 9.19 20.10 -11.93
CA GLN A 311 8.11 20.96 -12.42
C GLN A 311 8.05 22.29 -11.66
N SER A 312 8.50 22.30 -10.41
CA SER A 312 8.50 23.47 -9.56
C SER A 312 9.66 23.46 -8.57
N VAL A 313 9.94 24.62 -7.97
CA VAL A 313 10.96 24.71 -6.91
C VAL A 313 10.64 23.85 -5.69
N PHE A 314 9.37 23.50 -5.48
CA PHE A 314 8.94 22.64 -4.38
C PHE A 314 9.35 21.17 -4.57
N ASP A 315 9.63 20.74 -5.81
CA ASP A 315 10.08 19.38 -6.12
C ASP A 315 11.56 19.17 -5.78
N THR A 316 12.30 20.27 -5.55
CA THR A 316 13.75 20.24 -5.25
C THR A 316 14.07 19.26 -4.11
N PHE A 317 13.32 19.32 -3.01
CA PHE A 317 13.56 18.44 -1.87
C PHE A 317 13.27 16.97 -2.20
N THR A 318 12.19 16.71 -2.92
CA THR A 318 11.79 15.35 -3.37
C THR A 318 12.89 14.75 -4.24
N ILE A 319 13.40 15.49 -5.21
CA ILE A 319 14.45 15.02 -6.10
C ILE A 319 15.79 14.88 -5.36
N ALA A 320 16.20 15.93 -4.61
CA ALA A 320 17.50 15.96 -3.95
C ALA A 320 17.72 14.77 -3.00
N ARG A 321 16.71 14.39 -2.20
CA ARG A 321 16.80 13.25 -1.28
C ARG A 321 16.93 11.90 -1.97
N MET A 322 16.44 11.79 -3.23
CA MET A 322 16.49 10.57 -4.03
C MET A 322 17.73 10.48 -4.93
N THR A 323 18.51 11.57 -5.05
CA THR A 323 19.83 11.50 -5.70
C THR A 323 20.78 10.58 -4.92
N TRP A 324 21.83 10.11 -5.58
CA TRP A 324 22.86 9.30 -4.92
C TRP A 324 23.43 9.99 -3.66
N TRP A 325 23.73 11.28 -3.72
CA TRP A 325 24.19 12.04 -2.56
C TRP A 325 23.15 12.16 -1.46
N GLY A 326 21.88 12.40 -1.82
CA GLY A 326 20.78 12.48 -0.87
C GLY A 326 20.58 11.17 -0.12
N ARG A 327 20.62 10.04 -0.83
CA ARG A 327 20.53 8.69 -0.23
C ARG A 327 21.73 8.38 0.67
N LEU A 328 22.96 8.74 0.23
CA LEU A 328 24.16 8.55 1.05
C LEU A 328 24.07 9.35 2.36
N LEU A 329 23.59 10.58 2.31
CA LEU A 329 23.36 11.40 3.50
C LEU A 329 22.28 10.80 4.41
N ALA A 330 21.15 10.36 3.86
CA ALA A 330 20.07 9.72 4.60
C ALA A 330 20.53 8.42 5.28
N HIS A 331 21.29 7.58 4.58
CA HIS A 331 21.87 6.35 5.11
C HIS A 331 22.82 6.62 6.31
N ASN A 332 23.74 7.56 6.15
CA ASN A 332 24.69 7.92 7.22
C ASN A 332 23.96 8.59 8.39
N PHE A 333 22.97 9.45 8.12
CA PHE A 333 22.19 10.11 9.14
C PHE A 333 21.34 9.12 9.94
N ALA A 334 20.66 8.17 9.29
CA ALA A 334 19.93 7.10 9.96
C ALA A 334 20.86 6.27 10.86
N GLY A 335 22.07 5.93 10.37
CA GLY A 335 23.08 5.24 11.17
C GLY A 335 23.57 6.04 12.39
N LEU A 336 23.75 7.36 12.24
CA LEU A 336 24.11 8.24 13.36
C LEU A 336 22.99 8.32 14.41
N LEU A 337 21.74 8.47 13.98
CA LEU A 337 20.59 8.49 14.88
C LEU A 337 20.44 7.18 15.65
N GLU A 338 20.67 6.05 14.99
CA GLU A 338 20.63 4.73 15.61
C GLU A 338 21.78 4.54 16.60
N MET A 339 23.02 4.92 16.24
CA MET A 339 24.19 4.87 17.11
C MET A 339 24.03 5.74 18.36
N THR A 340 23.42 6.92 18.23
CA THR A 340 23.14 7.84 19.35
C THR A 340 21.86 7.50 20.12
N ARG A 341 21.17 6.41 19.75
CA ARG A 341 19.86 5.98 20.32
C ARG A 341 18.74 7.02 20.20
N LEU A 342 18.87 7.98 19.31
CA LEU A 342 17.81 8.93 18.95
C LEU A 342 16.78 8.28 18.01
N ALA A 343 17.17 7.24 17.25
CA ALA A 343 16.26 6.39 16.52
C ALA A 343 16.38 4.94 17.03
N PRO A 344 15.31 4.12 16.91
CA PRO A 344 15.32 2.72 17.31
C PRO A 344 16.28 1.87 16.45
N ALA A 345 16.75 0.76 17.00
CA ALA A 345 17.57 -0.22 16.27
C ALA A 345 16.81 -0.77 15.05
N GLY A 346 17.50 -0.89 13.91
CA GLY A 346 16.94 -1.34 12.64
C GLY A 346 16.36 -0.24 11.75
N THR A 347 16.33 1.02 12.21
CA THR A 347 15.88 2.17 11.40
C THR A 347 16.70 2.29 10.11
N LYS A 348 18.02 2.14 10.20
CA LYS A 348 18.92 2.16 9.04
C LYS A 348 18.60 1.01 8.06
N LYS A 349 18.46 -0.23 8.57
CA LYS A 349 18.13 -1.40 7.73
C LYS A 349 16.81 -1.22 6.99
N THR A 350 15.80 -0.65 7.66
CA THR A 350 14.49 -0.34 7.05
C THR A 350 14.63 0.74 5.98
N ALA A 351 15.36 1.83 6.24
CA ALA A 351 15.59 2.90 5.28
C ALA A 351 16.35 2.41 4.04
N ASP A 352 17.36 1.56 4.22
CA ASP A 352 18.12 0.96 3.12
C ASP A 352 17.23 0.01 2.26
N SER A 353 16.33 -0.75 2.90
CA SER A 353 15.36 -1.59 2.20
C SER A 353 14.40 -0.76 1.34
N LEU A 354 13.87 0.34 1.89
CA LEU A 354 13.02 1.29 1.12
C LEU A 354 13.79 1.94 -0.04
N GLY A 355 15.08 2.26 0.16
CA GLY A 355 15.94 2.77 -0.89
C GLY A 355 16.11 1.78 -2.05
N ARG A 356 16.34 0.48 -1.74
CA ARG A 356 16.40 -0.58 -2.74
C ARG A 356 15.07 -0.78 -3.46
N ALA A 357 13.95 -0.74 -2.72
CA ALA A 357 12.61 -0.80 -3.31
C ALA A 357 12.40 0.32 -4.33
N ALA A 358 12.77 1.55 -3.98
CA ALA A 358 12.68 2.69 -4.90
C ALA A 358 13.47 2.45 -6.19
N ASP A 359 14.68 1.88 -6.12
CA ASP A 359 15.47 1.53 -7.31
C ASP A 359 14.78 0.46 -8.16
N CYS A 360 14.20 -0.56 -7.53
CA CYS A 360 13.48 -1.63 -8.22
C CYS A 360 12.15 -1.14 -8.82
N LEU A 361 11.43 -0.24 -8.15
CA LEU A 361 10.23 0.41 -8.69
C LEU A 361 10.53 1.26 -9.93
N VAL A 362 11.60 2.07 -9.86
CA VAL A 362 12.07 2.86 -11.02
C VAL A 362 12.49 1.95 -12.16
N ALA A 363 13.27 0.89 -11.88
CA ALA A 363 13.71 -0.06 -12.91
C ALA A 363 12.53 -0.84 -13.51
N GLY A 364 11.58 -1.28 -12.67
CA GLY A 364 10.37 -1.97 -13.09
C GLY A 364 9.50 -1.12 -14.00
N GLY A 365 9.27 0.15 -13.63
CA GLY A 365 8.54 1.10 -14.46
C GLY A 365 9.25 1.45 -15.76
N ALA A 366 10.54 1.77 -15.69
CA ALA A 366 11.34 2.14 -16.89
C ALA A 366 11.50 1.00 -17.90
N LYS A 367 11.42 -0.26 -17.46
CA LYS A 367 11.48 -1.46 -18.29
C LYS A 367 10.11 -2.02 -18.65
N HIS A 368 9.03 -1.36 -18.24
CA HIS A 368 7.65 -1.82 -18.44
C HIS A 368 7.35 -3.22 -17.87
N LEU A 369 8.07 -3.61 -16.79
CA LEU A 369 7.89 -4.91 -16.12
C LEU A 369 6.85 -4.88 -15.02
N PHE A 370 6.51 -3.70 -14.52
CA PHE A 370 5.69 -3.47 -13.36
C PHE A 370 4.81 -2.24 -13.53
N THR A 371 3.57 -2.34 -13.08
CA THR A 371 2.63 -1.22 -12.96
C THR A 371 2.08 -1.13 -11.54
N PRO A 372 2.07 0.07 -10.91
CA PRO A 372 1.42 0.26 -9.61
C PRO A 372 -0.06 0.61 -9.75
N MET A 373 -0.54 0.91 -10.95
CA MET A 373 -1.85 1.50 -11.16
C MET A 373 -2.63 0.84 -12.31
N TYR A 374 -2.64 -0.50 -12.33
CA TYR A 374 -3.53 -1.22 -13.23
C TYR A 374 -4.97 -1.05 -12.75
N LEU A 375 -5.74 -0.25 -13.46
CA LEU A 375 -7.15 0.00 -13.15
C LEU A 375 -7.99 -1.19 -13.57
N MET A 376 -8.80 -1.71 -12.65
CA MET A 376 -9.88 -2.65 -12.95
C MET A 376 -11.18 -2.15 -12.32
N VAL A 377 -12.26 -2.14 -13.10
CA VAL A 377 -13.61 -1.75 -12.66
C VAL A 377 -14.56 -2.89 -12.98
N GLY A 378 -15.17 -3.46 -11.95
CA GLY A 378 -16.09 -4.58 -12.05
C GLY A 378 -17.43 -4.28 -11.38
N ARG A 379 -18.52 -4.73 -11.98
CA ARG A 379 -19.87 -4.62 -11.40
C ARG A 379 -20.32 -5.96 -10.84
N LYS A 380 -20.90 -5.96 -9.66
CA LYS A 380 -21.65 -7.12 -9.16
C LYS A 380 -22.98 -7.19 -9.93
N PRO A 381 -23.29 -8.30 -10.62
CA PRO A 381 -24.57 -8.45 -11.33
C PRO A 381 -25.77 -8.17 -10.42
N GLU A 382 -26.82 -7.59 -10.98
CA GLU A 382 -28.10 -7.50 -10.28
C GLU A 382 -28.68 -8.90 -10.05
N GLN A 383 -29.23 -9.14 -8.88
CA GLN A 383 -29.99 -10.37 -8.66
C GLN A 383 -31.28 -10.30 -9.49
N LYS A 384 -31.44 -11.28 -10.39
CA LYS A 384 -32.68 -11.42 -11.18
C LYS A 384 -33.84 -11.86 -10.31
#